data_a7cdd33647673eb8b2f6bc72f752c80b
#
_entry.id   a7cdd33647673eb8b2f6bc72f752c80b
#
_cell.length_a   1.000
_cell.length_b   1.000
_cell.length_c   1.000
_cell.angle_alpha   90.00
_cell.angle_beta   90.00
_cell.angle_gamma   90.00
#
_symmetry.space_group_name_H-M   'P 1'
#
loop_
_entity.id
_entity.type
_entity.pdbx_description
1 polymer ?
#
loop_
_entity_poly.entity_id
_entity_poly.type
_entity_poly.pdbx_seq_one_letter_code
_entity_poly.pdbx_strand_id
1 'polypeptide(L)'
;MRGLTLTIAAFLILGSPLARSDDLPLNKIKLPPGFTIELVARVPNAREMALGTRGTLFVGSTEAGKVYAVTLKPTGPAAVTTIATGLNRPVGVAFRDDALYVSAVSRILRFDGIESRLDNPPQPVVVSDKFPNDGHHGWKFIGFGPDGKLYVPVGAPCNICEPNPQRYAVITRMNPDGSDFEVYAQGLRFSVGFDWDPRTRELWFTANGRDWLGDDLPPDTLNHAPKPGLNFGYPYCHAGTVPDPEF
;
A
#
# COMPACT_ATOMS: atom_id res chain seq x y z
N MET A 1 37.52 -52.93 -41.19
CA MET A 1 36.32 -52.05 -41.09
C MET A 1 35.75 -52.25 -39.72
N ARG A 2 35.97 -51.25 -38.83
CA ARG A 2 35.45 -51.28 -37.45
C ARG A 2 34.24 -50.34 -37.41
N GLY A 3 33.06 -50.90 -37.18
CA GLY A 3 31.82 -50.15 -37.04
C GLY A 3 31.77 -49.42 -35.70
N LEU A 4 31.54 -48.11 -35.77
CA LEU A 4 31.37 -47.22 -34.63
C LEU A 4 29.88 -47.19 -34.29
N THR A 5 29.48 -47.79 -33.17
CA THR A 5 28.10 -47.78 -32.69
C THR A 5 27.89 -46.48 -31.86
N LEU A 6 27.09 -45.57 -32.38
CA LEU A 6 26.73 -44.33 -31.72
C LEU A 6 25.53 -44.58 -30.78
N THR A 7 25.80 -44.57 -29.47
CA THR A 7 24.74 -44.68 -28.44
C THR A 7 24.19 -43.29 -28.16
N ILE A 8 22.95 -43.02 -28.57
CA ILE A 8 22.22 -41.78 -28.22
C ILE A 8 21.62 -41.95 -26.83
N ALA A 9 22.17 -41.25 -25.85
CA ALA A 9 21.57 -41.13 -24.52
C ALA A 9 20.44 -40.10 -24.58
N ALA A 10 19.20 -40.59 -24.47
CA ALA A 10 18.04 -39.74 -24.31
C ALA A 10 18.00 -39.16 -22.86
N PHE A 11 18.27 -37.86 -22.71
CA PHE A 11 18.06 -37.15 -21.48
C PHE A 11 16.55 -36.91 -21.28
N LEU A 12 15.92 -37.66 -20.39
CA LEU A 12 14.59 -37.37 -19.87
C LEU A 12 14.72 -36.15 -18.97
N ILE A 13 14.32 -34.98 -19.47
CA ILE A 13 14.10 -33.79 -18.67
C ILE A 13 12.83 -34.05 -17.84
N LEU A 14 13.00 -34.48 -16.61
CA LEU A 14 11.94 -34.48 -15.61
C LEU A 14 11.59 -33.00 -15.34
N GLY A 15 10.64 -32.47 -16.10
CA GLY A 15 10.02 -31.17 -15.78
C GLY A 15 9.35 -31.28 -14.42
N SER A 16 9.91 -30.61 -13.42
CA SER A 16 9.21 -30.37 -12.16
C SER A 16 7.83 -29.79 -12.48
N PRO A 17 6.74 -30.30 -11.94
CA PRO A 17 5.45 -29.69 -12.15
C PRO A 17 5.51 -28.28 -11.57
N LEU A 18 5.44 -27.27 -12.45
CA LEU A 18 5.17 -25.92 -12.05
C LEU A 18 3.91 -25.98 -11.17
N ALA A 19 4.05 -25.66 -9.90
CA ALA A 19 2.92 -25.59 -8.99
C ALA A 19 1.88 -24.68 -9.67
N ARG A 20 0.74 -25.26 -10.05
CA ARG A 20 -0.40 -24.52 -10.54
C ARG A 20 -0.80 -23.57 -9.44
N SER A 21 -0.62 -22.28 -9.66
CA SER A 21 -0.97 -21.20 -8.72
C SER A 21 -2.49 -21.01 -8.57
N ASP A 22 -3.28 -22.00 -8.94
CA ASP A 22 -4.72 -21.84 -9.10
C ASP A 22 -5.52 -22.16 -7.84
N ASP A 23 -4.93 -22.85 -6.84
CA ASP A 23 -5.63 -23.18 -5.60
C ASP A 23 -5.22 -22.26 -4.45
N LEU A 24 -5.93 -21.15 -4.30
CA LEU A 24 -5.90 -20.40 -3.05
C LEU A 24 -6.56 -21.25 -1.94
N PRO A 25 -5.96 -21.36 -0.75
CA PRO A 25 -6.50 -22.20 0.33
C PRO A 25 -7.69 -21.53 1.03
N LEU A 26 -8.70 -21.11 0.26
CA LEU A 26 -9.89 -20.42 0.78
C LEU A 26 -10.63 -21.25 1.82
N ASN A 27 -10.58 -22.57 1.68
CA ASN A 27 -11.16 -23.54 2.61
C ASN A 27 -10.50 -23.56 4.00
N LYS A 28 -9.30 -22.96 4.14
CA LYS A 28 -8.61 -22.82 5.45
C LYS A 28 -9.01 -21.56 6.19
N ILE A 29 -9.73 -20.65 5.54
CA ILE A 29 -10.17 -19.39 6.13
C ILE A 29 -11.48 -19.64 6.89
N LYS A 30 -11.48 -19.29 8.17
CA LYS A 30 -12.68 -19.37 9.02
C LYS A 30 -13.44 -18.06 8.93
N LEU A 31 -14.69 -18.13 8.53
CA LEU A 31 -15.56 -16.97 8.39
C LEU A 31 -16.62 -16.95 9.49
N PRO A 32 -17.08 -15.78 9.93
CA PRO A 32 -18.27 -15.65 10.76
C PRO A 32 -19.52 -16.16 10.03
N PRO A 33 -20.58 -16.55 10.76
CA PRO A 33 -21.84 -16.95 10.15
C PRO A 33 -22.40 -15.85 9.22
N GLY A 34 -22.86 -16.26 8.03
CA GLY A 34 -23.44 -15.36 7.04
C GLY A 34 -22.42 -14.69 6.09
N PHE A 35 -21.11 -14.93 6.28
CA PHE A 35 -20.08 -14.44 5.36
C PHE A 35 -19.65 -15.52 4.38
N THR A 36 -19.30 -15.10 3.17
CA THR A 36 -18.70 -15.93 2.12
C THR A 36 -17.39 -15.32 1.66
N ILE A 37 -16.50 -16.14 1.09
CA ILE A 37 -15.24 -15.70 0.50
C ILE A 37 -15.10 -16.24 -0.90
N GLU A 38 -14.68 -15.38 -1.82
CA GLU A 38 -14.41 -15.76 -3.19
C GLU A 38 -13.22 -14.97 -3.77
N LEU A 39 -12.57 -15.54 -4.77
CA LEU A 39 -11.54 -14.84 -5.54
C LEU A 39 -12.21 -13.98 -6.61
N VAL A 40 -12.12 -12.65 -6.47
CA VAL A 40 -12.67 -11.69 -7.43
C VAL A 40 -11.77 -11.53 -8.64
N ALA A 41 -10.47 -11.30 -8.42
CA ALA A 41 -9.48 -11.12 -9.48
C ALA A 41 -8.07 -11.46 -8.99
N ARG A 42 -7.18 -11.81 -9.94
CA ARG A 42 -5.74 -11.95 -9.67
C ARG A 42 -5.02 -10.70 -10.11
N VAL A 43 -4.43 -9.99 -9.16
CA VAL A 43 -3.70 -8.74 -9.39
C VAL A 43 -2.28 -8.90 -8.84
N PRO A 44 -1.23 -8.79 -9.67
CA PRO A 44 0.14 -8.97 -9.21
C PRO A 44 0.56 -7.96 -8.15
N ASN A 45 1.09 -8.47 -7.03
CA ASN A 45 1.55 -7.67 -5.87
C ASN A 45 0.52 -6.67 -5.33
N ALA A 46 -0.78 -6.99 -5.42
CA ALA A 46 -1.87 -6.14 -4.94
C ALA A 46 -1.67 -5.70 -3.48
N ARG A 47 -1.96 -4.43 -3.21
CA ARG A 47 -1.85 -3.84 -1.88
C ARG A 47 -3.10 -3.04 -1.52
N GLU A 48 -3.05 -1.72 -1.56
CA GLU A 48 -4.20 -0.88 -1.25
C GLU A 48 -5.23 -0.91 -2.38
N MET A 49 -6.49 -0.72 -2.01
CA MET A 49 -7.63 -0.68 -2.94
C MET A 49 -8.49 0.54 -2.66
N ALA A 50 -9.01 1.14 -3.73
CA ALA A 50 -9.98 2.23 -3.67
C ALA A 50 -11.16 1.96 -4.61
N LEU A 51 -12.37 2.18 -4.12
CA LEU A 51 -13.58 2.00 -4.92
C LEU A 51 -13.95 3.31 -5.61
N GLY A 52 -14.07 3.28 -6.93
CA GLY A 52 -14.60 4.37 -7.72
C GLY A 52 -16.13 4.46 -7.65
N THR A 53 -16.68 5.58 -8.09
CA THR A 53 -18.12 5.85 -8.00
C THR A 53 -18.98 4.99 -8.95
N ARG A 54 -18.36 4.42 -10.00
CA ARG A 54 -19.03 3.53 -10.96
C ARG A 54 -18.77 2.04 -10.66
N GLY A 55 -18.20 1.74 -9.50
CA GLY A 55 -17.92 0.38 -9.05
C GLY A 55 -16.59 -0.21 -9.56
N THR A 56 -15.71 0.59 -10.16
CA THR A 56 -14.34 0.18 -10.48
C THR A 56 -13.52 0.07 -9.21
N LEU A 57 -12.89 -1.08 -8.97
CA LEU A 57 -11.95 -1.25 -7.87
C LEU A 57 -10.53 -0.96 -8.39
N PHE A 58 -9.95 0.16 -7.96
CA PHE A 58 -8.56 0.50 -8.25
C PHE A 58 -7.63 -0.20 -7.26
N VAL A 59 -6.52 -0.74 -7.76
CA VAL A 59 -5.59 -1.55 -6.96
C VAL A 59 -4.17 -1.08 -7.18
N GLY A 60 -3.51 -0.66 -6.11
CA GLY A 60 -2.09 -0.37 -6.07
C GLY A 60 -1.25 -1.64 -5.97
N SER A 61 0.04 -1.53 -6.23
CA SER A 61 0.97 -2.66 -6.13
C SER A 61 2.32 -2.26 -5.54
N THR A 62 3.08 -3.24 -5.08
CA THR A 62 4.48 -3.06 -4.65
C THR A 62 5.44 -3.22 -5.83
N GLU A 63 6.09 -4.37 -5.93
CA GLU A 63 7.19 -4.64 -6.87
C GLU A 63 6.74 -4.70 -8.34
N ALA A 64 5.45 -4.92 -8.60
CA ALA A 64 4.93 -4.87 -9.98
C ALA A 64 5.05 -3.46 -10.59
N GLY A 65 5.15 -2.41 -9.76
CA GLY A 65 5.29 -1.03 -10.22
C GLY A 65 4.12 -0.53 -11.07
N LYS A 66 2.92 -1.10 -10.84
CA LYS A 66 1.72 -0.88 -11.67
C LYS A 66 0.52 -0.53 -10.81
N VAL A 67 -0.42 0.16 -11.42
CA VAL A 67 -1.76 0.38 -10.87
C VAL A 67 -2.78 -0.27 -11.79
N TYR A 68 -3.77 -0.90 -11.19
CA TYR A 68 -4.78 -1.67 -11.93
C TYR A 68 -6.18 -1.16 -11.62
N ALA A 69 -7.08 -1.36 -12.57
CA ALA A 69 -8.53 -1.26 -12.40
C ALA A 69 -9.15 -2.64 -12.55
N VAL A 70 -9.95 -3.04 -11.58
CA VAL A 70 -10.73 -4.28 -11.59
C VAL A 70 -12.18 -3.91 -11.77
N THR A 71 -12.77 -4.29 -12.90
CA THR A 71 -14.17 -4.06 -13.22
C THR A 71 -14.97 -5.35 -13.00
N LEU A 72 -15.88 -5.31 -12.05
CA LEU A 72 -16.79 -6.43 -11.79
C LEU A 72 -17.76 -6.56 -12.97
N LYS A 73 -18.05 -7.82 -13.37
CA LYS A 73 -19.05 -8.12 -14.40
C LYS A 73 -20.27 -8.77 -13.75
N PRO A 74 -21.47 -8.55 -14.28
CA PRO A 74 -22.67 -9.22 -13.77
C PRO A 74 -22.56 -10.75 -13.81
N THR A 75 -21.79 -11.29 -14.76
CA THR A 75 -21.50 -12.72 -14.92
C THR A 75 -20.07 -12.92 -15.38
N GLY A 76 -19.42 -13.98 -14.89
CA GLY A 76 -18.04 -14.33 -15.25
C GLY A 76 -16.96 -13.58 -14.46
N PRO A 77 -15.67 -13.81 -14.79
CA PRO A 77 -14.58 -13.21 -14.06
C PRO A 77 -14.49 -11.70 -14.26
N ALA A 78 -14.02 -10.98 -13.24
CA ALA A 78 -13.73 -9.56 -13.32
C ALA A 78 -12.68 -9.25 -14.40
N ALA A 79 -12.79 -8.10 -15.05
CA ALA A 79 -11.77 -7.62 -15.97
C ALA A 79 -10.69 -6.86 -15.20
N VAL A 80 -9.42 -7.13 -15.51
CA VAL A 80 -8.26 -6.42 -14.92
C VAL A 80 -7.58 -5.61 -16.01
N THR A 81 -7.58 -4.29 -15.87
CA THR A 81 -6.93 -3.35 -16.80
C THR A 81 -5.77 -2.66 -16.10
N THR A 82 -4.64 -2.51 -16.78
CA THR A 82 -3.48 -1.76 -16.25
C THR A 82 -3.67 -0.27 -16.52
N ILE A 83 -3.71 0.54 -15.46
CA ILE A 83 -3.90 1.99 -15.53
C ILE A 83 -2.57 2.73 -15.67
N ALA A 84 -1.54 2.28 -14.95
CA ALA A 84 -0.22 2.89 -14.97
C ALA A 84 0.88 1.85 -14.80
N THR A 85 2.07 2.15 -15.33
CA THR A 85 3.27 1.29 -15.26
C THR A 85 4.51 2.12 -14.95
N GLY A 86 5.60 1.44 -14.55
CA GLY A 86 6.89 2.11 -14.32
C GLY A 86 6.93 3.02 -13.09
N LEU A 87 6.02 2.83 -12.14
CA LEU A 87 5.97 3.58 -10.90
C LEU A 87 6.79 2.90 -9.81
N ASN A 88 7.40 3.69 -8.94
CA ASN A 88 8.15 3.16 -7.80
C ASN A 88 7.19 2.83 -6.66
N ARG A 89 6.89 1.52 -6.47
CA ARG A 89 6.00 0.99 -5.42
C ARG A 89 4.70 1.79 -5.27
N PRO A 90 3.84 1.82 -6.29
CA PRO A 90 2.58 2.58 -6.25
C PRO A 90 1.53 1.85 -5.39
N VAL A 91 1.78 1.76 -4.10
CA VAL A 91 0.96 1.02 -3.13
C VAL A 91 -0.35 1.72 -2.87
N GLY A 92 -0.29 3.01 -2.52
CA GLY A 92 -1.45 3.78 -2.09
C GLY A 92 -2.29 4.27 -3.25
N VAL A 93 -3.58 4.04 -3.16
CA VAL A 93 -4.59 4.52 -4.11
C VAL A 93 -5.78 5.12 -3.36
N ALA A 94 -6.23 6.30 -3.77
CA ALA A 94 -7.44 6.92 -3.23
C ALA A 94 -8.27 7.51 -4.37
N PHE A 95 -9.60 7.40 -4.29
CA PHE A 95 -10.49 7.90 -5.32
C PHE A 95 -11.35 9.03 -4.76
N ARG A 96 -11.43 10.13 -5.51
CA ARG A 96 -12.26 11.29 -5.17
C ARG A 96 -12.56 12.13 -6.40
N ASP A 97 -13.80 12.60 -6.52
CA ASP A 97 -14.24 13.54 -7.56
C ASP A 97 -13.84 13.10 -8.98
N ASP A 98 -14.12 11.83 -9.33
CA ASP A 98 -13.77 11.16 -10.60
C ASP A 98 -12.27 11.10 -10.90
N ALA A 99 -11.41 11.33 -9.91
CA ALA A 99 -9.96 11.25 -10.02
C ALA A 99 -9.38 10.16 -9.12
N LEU A 100 -8.40 9.41 -9.66
CA LEU A 100 -7.59 8.46 -8.91
C LEU A 100 -6.28 9.11 -8.48
N TYR A 101 -6.04 9.14 -7.18
CA TYR A 101 -4.75 9.52 -6.59
C TYR A 101 -3.93 8.27 -6.35
N VAL A 102 -2.64 8.36 -6.67
CA VAL A 102 -1.69 7.24 -6.56
C VAL A 102 -0.43 7.72 -5.87
N SER A 103 -0.03 7.03 -4.80
CA SER A 103 1.29 7.25 -4.20
C SER A 103 2.36 6.52 -5.00
N ALA A 104 3.46 7.20 -5.29
CA ALA A 104 4.75 6.57 -5.55
C ALA A 104 5.70 6.97 -4.42
N VAL A 105 6.85 6.31 -4.24
CA VAL A 105 7.70 6.55 -3.05
C VAL A 105 7.92 8.04 -2.77
N SER A 106 8.24 8.85 -3.79
CA SER A 106 8.59 10.26 -3.63
C SER A 106 7.50 11.26 -4.06
N ARG A 107 6.36 10.81 -4.57
CA ARG A 107 5.35 11.70 -5.14
C ARG A 107 3.93 11.15 -5.07
N ILE A 108 2.97 12.06 -5.19
CA ILE A 108 1.56 11.74 -5.40
C ILE A 108 1.19 12.16 -6.82
N LEU A 109 0.56 11.25 -7.54
CA LEU A 109 0.04 11.42 -8.89
C LEU A 109 -1.48 11.44 -8.87
N ARG A 110 -2.11 12.14 -9.85
CA ARG A 110 -3.57 12.17 -10.02
C ARG A 110 -3.94 11.88 -11.48
N PHE A 111 -4.88 11.00 -11.68
CA PHE A 111 -5.46 10.63 -12.98
C PHE A 111 -6.90 11.12 -13.04
N ASP A 112 -7.13 12.23 -13.73
CA ASP A 112 -8.45 12.88 -13.81
C ASP A 112 -9.41 12.15 -14.78
N GLY A 113 -10.67 11.96 -14.40
CA GLY A 113 -11.71 11.31 -15.19
C GLY A 113 -11.40 9.87 -15.52
N ILE A 114 -10.74 9.16 -14.62
CA ILE A 114 -10.15 7.84 -14.87
C ILE A 114 -11.20 6.77 -15.15
N GLU A 115 -12.35 6.75 -14.45
CA GLU A 115 -13.35 5.69 -14.63
C GLU A 115 -14.00 5.66 -16.01
N SER A 116 -13.96 6.78 -16.73
CA SER A 116 -14.45 6.85 -18.12
C SER A 116 -13.39 6.53 -19.17
N ARG A 117 -12.14 6.30 -18.75
CA ARG A 117 -10.97 6.17 -19.64
C ARG A 117 -10.04 5.01 -19.26
N LEU A 118 -10.59 3.92 -18.74
CA LEU A 118 -9.80 2.76 -18.30
C LEU A 118 -8.96 2.14 -19.43
N ASP A 119 -9.48 2.13 -20.66
CA ASP A 119 -8.78 1.58 -21.84
C ASP A 119 -7.71 2.54 -22.42
N ASN A 120 -7.83 3.83 -22.10
CA ASN A 120 -6.87 4.86 -22.52
C ASN A 120 -6.65 5.85 -21.37
N PRO A 121 -5.94 5.48 -20.30
CA PRO A 121 -5.75 6.30 -19.12
C PRO A 121 -5.09 7.63 -19.44
N PRO A 122 -5.52 8.73 -18.81
CA PRO A 122 -4.89 10.03 -19.03
C PRO A 122 -3.46 10.04 -18.48
N GLN A 123 -2.64 10.97 -18.99
CA GLN A 123 -1.36 11.25 -18.35
C GLN A 123 -1.60 11.80 -16.94
N PRO A 124 -0.85 11.32 -15.93
CA PRO A 124 -1.04 11.78 -14.57
C PRO A 124 -0.52 13.21 -14.37
N VAL A 125 -1.22 13.94 -13.51
CA VAL A 125 -0.76 15.20 -12.95
C VAL A 125 0.05 14.92 -11.69
N VAL A 126 1.22 15.56 -11.53
CA VAL A 126 1.98 15.50 -10.27
C VAL A 126 1.31 16.45 -9.27
N VAL A 127 0.70 15.88 -8.23
CA VAL A 127 0.07 16.65 -7.14
C VAL A 127 1.13 17.13 -6.15
N SER A 128 2.08 16.25 -5.80
CA SER A 128 3.18 16.59 -4.90
C SER A 128 4.39 15.71 -5.20
N ASP A 129 5.59 16.29 -5.16
CA ASP A 129 6.90 15.62 -5.26
C ASP A 129 7.78 15.88 -4.02
N LYS A 130 7.16 16.33 -2.92
CA LYS A 130 7.84 16.75 -1.67
C LYS A 130 8.27 15.59 -0.78
N PHE A 131 7.89 14.36 -1.12
CA PHE A 131 8.19 13.19 -0.28
C PHE A 131 9.63 12.70 -0.46
N PRO A 132 10.24 12.13 0.61
CA PRO A 132 11.56 11.51 0.50
C PRO A 132 11.53 10.31 -0.47
N ASN A 133 12.71 10.03 -1.07
CA ASN A 133 12.86 8.94 -2.04
C ASN A 133 13.53 7.70 -1.44
N ASP A 134 13.53 7.57 -0.11
CA ASP A 134 14.09 6.41 0.58
C ASP A 134 13.24 5.19 0.34
N GLY A 135 13.90 4.05 0.08
CA GLY A 135 13.22 2.78 -0.16
C GLY A 135 12.73 2.11 1.12
N HIS A 136 13.43 2.33 2.24
CA HIS A 136 13.05 1.80 3.55
C HIS A 136 11.80 2.54 4.06
N HIS A 137 10.73 1.83 4.38
CA HIS A 137 9.40 2.37 4.69
C HIS A 137 8.89 3.42 3.68
N GLY A 138 9.34 3.33 2.43
CA GLY A 138 9.11 4.36 1.42
C GLY A 138 7.73 4.34 0.78
N TRP A 139 7.07 3.18 0.68
CA TRP A 139 5.72 3.09 0.14
C TRP A 139 4.69 3.70 1.12
N LYS A 140 3.59 4.18 0.59
CA LYS A 140 2.62 4.98 1.36
C LYS A 140 1.20 4.49 1.08
N PHE A 141 0.46 4.23 2.15
CA PHE A 141 -0.99 4.22 2.15
C PHE A 141 -1.50 5.67 1.99
N ILE A 142 -2.60 5.91 1.31
CA ILE A 142 -3.18 7.25 1.18
C ILE A 142 -4.69 7.22 1.32
N GLY A 143 -5.28 8.29 1.84
CA GLY A 143 -6.73 8.40 1.98
C GLY A 143 -7.19 9.83 2.20
N PHE A 144 -8.42 10.13 1.81
CA PHE A 144 -9.04 11.43 2.04
C PHE A 144 -9.74 11.47 3.37
N GLY A 145 -9.38 12.44 4.20
CA GLY A 145 -10.03 12.68 5.47
C GLY A 145 -11.39 13.35 5.35
N PRO A 146 -12.15 13.36 6.45
CA PRO A 146 -13.44 14.04 6.52
C PRO A 146 -13.34 15.57 6.36
N ASP A 147 -12.13 16.12 6.51
CA ASP A 147 -11.80 17.53 6.23
C ASP A 147 -11.53 17.79 4.73
N GLY A 148 -11.59 16.74 3.91
CA GLY A 148 -11.34 16.80 2.48
C GLY A 148 -9.87 16.82 2.07
N LYS A 149 -8.93 16.77 3.01
CA LYS A 149 -7.50 16.70 2.73
C LYS A 149 -7.04 15.27 2.46
N LEU A 150 -6.00 15.12 1.63
CA LEU A 150 -5.32 13.85 1.39
C LEU A 150 -4.27 13.63 2.47
N TYR A 151 -4.37 12.50 3.19
CA TYR A 151 -3.43 12.09 4.23
C TYR A 151 -2.42 11.11 3.67
N VAL A 152 -1.15 11.29 4.05
CA VAL A 152 -0.01 10.51 3.52
C VAL A 152 0.98 10.25 4.65
N PRO A 153 1.14 9.01 5.12
CA PRO A 153 2.18 8.66 6.07
C PRO A 153 3.55 8.61 5.39
N VAL A 154 4.57 9.02 6.13
CA VAL A 154 5.98 8.92 5.73
C VAL A 154 6.73 8.21 6.83
N GLY A 155 7.17 6.97 6.58
CA GLY A 155 7.89 6.18 7.56
C GLY A 155 9.31 6.69 7.85
N ALA A 156 9.91 6.19 8.92
CA ALA A 156 11.32 6.44 9.22
C ALA A 156 12.23 5.82 8.15
N PRO A 157 13.36 6.46 7.78
CA PRO A 157 14.26 5.95 6.75
C PRO A 157 15.16 4.78 7.25
N CYS A 158 14.88 4.25 8.44
CA CYS A 158 15.71 3.27 9.16
C CYS A 158 14.81 2.37 10.04
N ASN A 159 15.40 1.33 10.62
CA ASN A 159 14.74 0.55 11.68
C ASN A 159 14.55 1.41 12.94
N ILE A 160 15.65 1.99 13.43
CA ILE A 160 15.68 2.93 14.55
C ILE A 160 16.70 4.02 14.26
N CYS A 161 16.32 5.27 14.35
CA CYS A 161 17.14 6.47 14.23
C CYS A 161 16.33 7.70 14.64
N GLU A 162 16.99 8.81 14.83
CA GLU A 162 16.37 10.12 15.03
C GLU A 162 16.28 10.86 13.68
N PRO A 163 15.21 10.70 12.91
CA PRO A 163 15.07 11.33 11.60
C PRO A 163 14.59 12.78 11.75
N ASN A 164 14.71 13.56 10.68
CA ASN A 164 14.10 14.89 10.61
C ASN A 164 12.57 14.79 10.78
N PRO A 165 12.00 15.32 11.90
CA PRO A 165 10.58 15.15 12.24
C PRO A 165 9.63 15.97 11.36
N GLN A 166 10.13 16.81 10.46
CA GLN A 166 9.34 17.49 9.44
C GLN A 166 9.19 16.69 8.15
N ARG A 167 9.91 15.56 8.03
CA ARG A 167 9.96 14.77 6.80
C ARG A 167 9.68 13.29 6.98
N TYR A 168 9.97 12.73 8.16
CA TYR A 168 9.93 11.30 8.42
C TYR A 168 9.21 11.00 9.73
N ALA A 169 8.79 9.76 9.88
CA ALA A 169 8.10 9.28 11.06
C ALA A 169 6.83 10.10 11.37
N VAL A 170 6.08 10.44 10.34
CA VAL A 170 4.94 11.37 10.38
C VAL A 170 3.74 10.86 9.58
N ILE A 171 2.56 11.37 9.90
CA ILE A 171 1.44 11.46 8.96
C ILE A 171 1.35 12.92 8.52
N THR A 172 1.38 13.13 7.22
CA THR A 172 1.17 14.45 6.60
C THR A 172 -0.23 14.54 6.01
N ARG A 173 -0.72 15.77 5.77
CA ARG A 173 -1.93 16.01 4.99
C ARG A 173 -1.75 17.23 4.08
N MET A 174 -2.55 17.29 3.01
CA MET A 174 -2.55 18.39 2.05
C MET A 174 -3.90 18.50 1.35
N ASN A 175 -4.16 19.64 0.72
CA ASN A 175 -5.31 19.77 -0.17
C ASN A 175 -5.20 18.80 -1.38
N PRO A 176 -6.31 18.50 -2.09
CA PRO A 176 -6.29 17.62 -3.27
C PRO A 176 -5.39 18.10 -4.42
N ASP A 177 -5.03 19.38 -4.45
CA ASP A 177 -4.11 19.99 -5.41
C ASP A 177 -2.65 20.01 -4.96
N GLY A 178 -2.35 19.51 -3.74
CA GLY A 178 -1.01 19.48 -3.13
C GLY A 178 -0.65 20.75 -2.34
N SER A 179 -1.52 21.75 -2.28
CA SER A 179 -1.34 22.94 -1.43
C SER A 179 -1.59 22.63 0.05
N ASP A 180 -1.27 23.55 0.95
CA ASP A 180 -1.43 23.42 2.41
C ASP A 180 -0.82 22.14 2.98
N PHE A 181 0.36 21.77 2.49
CA PHE A 181 1.10 20.61 3.00
C PHE A 181 1.57 20.84 4.42
N GLU A 182 1.14 19.99 5.34
CA GLU A 182 1.49 20.09 6.75
C GLU A 182 1.68 18.71 7.40
N VAL A 183 2.40 18.67 8.52
CA VAL A 183 2.52 17.48 9.37
C VAL A 183 1.32 17.44 10.32
N TYR A 184 0.57 16.33 10.27
CA TYR A 184 -0.60 16.12 11.14
C TYR A 184 -0.24 15.42 12.45
N ALA A 185 0.61 14.36 12.38
CA ALA A 185 1.06 13.58 13.55
C ALA A 185 2.53 13.20 13.39
N GLN A 186 3.24 13.03 14.50
CA GLN A 186 4.69 12.75 14.56
C GLN A 186 5.00 11.55 15.44
N GLY A 187 6.25 11.08 15.39
CA GLY A 187 6.72 10.00 16.26
C GLY A 187 6.17 8.62 15.89
N LEU A 188 6.01 8.34 14.60
CA LEU A 188 5.45 7.12 14.03
C LEU A 188 6.51 6.41 13.21
N ARG A 189 7.05 5.26 13.67
CA ARG A 189 8.07 4.57 12.86
C ARG A 189 7.59 4.29 11.45
N PHE A 190 6.43 3.62 11.31
CA PHE A 190 5.83 3.31 10.02
C PHE A 190 4.35 3.02 10.17
N SER A 191 3.49 3.80 9.52
CA SER A 191 2.06 3.56 9.45
C SER A 191 1.70 2.94 8.10
N VAL A 192 1.03 1.79 8.13
CA VAL A 192 0.67 1.02 6.92
C VAL A 192 -0.82 1.08 6.58
N GLY A 193 -1.61 1.70 7.43
CA GLY A 193 -3.03 1.92 7.20
C GLY A 193 -3.65 2.84 8.22
N PHE A 194 -4.67 3.57 7.82
CA PHE A 194 -5.45 4.46 8.67
C PHE A 194 -6.88 4.59 8.15
N ASP A 195 -7.77 5.01 9.04
CA ASP A 195 -9.14 5.36 8.71
C ASP A 195 -9.70 6.32 9.78
N TRP A 196 -10.90 6.84 9.56
CA TRP A 196 -11.58 7.73 10.49
C TRP A 196 -12.78 7.03 11.14
N ASP A 197 -12.92 7.17 12.44
CA ASP A 197 -14.15 6.74 13.11
C ASP A 197 -15.36 7.44 12.45
N PRO A 198 -16.35 6.70 11.94
CA PRO A 198 -17.46 7.30 11.20
C PRO A 198 -18.37 8.20 12.04
N ARG A 199 -18.31 8.11 13.37
CA ARG A 199 -19.12 8.91 14.30
C ARG A 199 -18.38 10.14 14.79
N THR A 200 -17.11 9.98 15.25
CA THR A 200 -16.31 11.07 15.79
C THR A 200 -15.52 11.80 14.72
N ARG A 201 -15.27 11.17 13.57
CA ARG A 201 -14.43 11.64 12.45
C ARG A 201 -12.95 11.82 12.84
N GLU A 202 -12.53 11.18 13.91
CA GLU A 202 -11.18 11.19 14.41
C GLU A 202 -10.33 10.12 13.73
N LEU A 203 -9.06 10.42 13.51
CA LEU A 203 -8.11 9.55 12.81
C LEU A 203 -7.65 8.39 13.70
N TRP A 204 -7.74 7.18 13.20
CA TRP A 204 -7.13 5.97 13.73
C TRP A 204 -6.14 5.40 12.73
N PHE A 205 -4.98 4.95 13.21
CA PHE A 205 -3.95 4.41 12.33
C PHE A 205 -3.14 3.31 13.01
N THR A 206 -2.61 2.39 12.20
CA THR A 206 -1.69 1.36 12.66
C THR A 206 -0.25 1.86 12.60
N ALA A 207 0.60 1.44 13.54
CA ALA A 207 2.03 1.72 13.50
C ALA A 207 2.83 0.45 13.83
N ASN A 208 3.80 0.14 12.95
CA ASN A 208 4.73 -0.96 13.16
C ASN A 208 5.85 -0.52 14.11
N GLY A 209 6.11 -1.33 15.14
CA GLY A 209 7.23 -1.18 16.07
C GLY A 209 8.60 -1.38 15.41
N ARG A 210 9.68 -1.05 16.12
CA ARG A 210 11.04 -1.35 15.67
C ARG A 210 11.34 -2.85 15.75
N ASP A 211 12.25 -3.33 14.88
CA ASP A 211 12.79 -4.67 14.95
C ASP A 211 13.96 -4.73 15.97
N TRP A 212 14.37 -5.96 16.33
CA TRP A 212 15.57 -6.31 17.09
C TRP A 212 15.52 -6.00 18.60
N LEU A 213 14.31 -6.00 19.19
CA LEU A 213 14.14 -6.01 20.65
C LEU A 213 13.64 -7.37 21.18
N GLY A 214 13.73 -8.42 20.35
CA GLY A 214 13.23 -9.77 20.65
C GLY A 214 11.86 -10.04 20.02
N ASP A 215 11.25 -11.15 20.38
CA ASP A 215 10.01 -11.61 19.73
C ASP A 215 8.76 -10.91 20.28
N ASP A 216 8.85 -10.37 21.51
CA ASP A 216 7.69 -9.82 22.24
C ASP A 216 7.65 -8.29 22.30
N LEU A 217 8.73 -7.59 21.90
CA LEU A 217 8.87 -6.14 22.07
C LEU A 217 9.41 -5.45 20.81
N PRO A 218 8.98 -4.20 20.56
CA PRO A 218 7.72 -3.61 21.02
C PRO A 218 6.56 -4.15 20.20
N PRO A 219 5.32 -4.18 20.73
CA PRO A 219 4.16 -4.57 19.92
C PRO A 219 3.87 -3.51 18.84
N ASP A 220 3.29 -3.95 17.73
CA ASP A 220 2.59 -3.07 16.81
C ASP A 220 1.38 -2.44 17.51
N THR A 221 1.00 -1.23 17.10
CA THR A 221 -0.04 -0.47 17.80
C THR A 221 -1.16 -0.01 16.87
N LEU A 222 -2.37 0.09 17.43
CA LEU A 222 -3.46 0.89 16.89
C LEU A 222 -3.53 2.20 17.68
N ASN A 223 -3.40 3.31 16.99
CA ASN A 223 -3.27 4.63 17.57
C ASN A 223 -4.44 5.52 17.22
N HIS A 224 -4.77 6.47 18.11
CA HIS A 224 -5.85 7.42 17.97
C HIS A 224 -5.30 8.85 17.96
N ALA A 225 -5.58 9.60 16.92
CA ALA A 225 -5.17 10.99 16.76
C ALA A 225 -6.40 11.91 16.57
N PRO A 226 -7.08 12.32 17.65
CA PRO A 226 -8.29 13.14 17.56
C PRO A 226 -8.04 14.56 17.06
N LYS A 227 -6.79 15.02 17.07
CA LYS A 227 -6.39 16.37 16.63
C LYS A 227 -4.98 16.38 16.07
N PRO A 228 -4.61 17.38 15.25
CA PRO A 228 -3.23 17.54 14.78
C PRO A 228 -2.25 17.86 15.91
N GLY A 229 -0.95 17.65 15.64
CA GLY A 229 0.16 18.00 16.51
C GLY A 229 0.52 16.97 17.59
N LEU A 230 -0.08 15.78 17.56
CA LEU A 230 0.25 14.71 18.52
C LEU A 230 1.55 13.98 18.12
N ASN A 231 2.32 13.56 19.15
CA ASN A 231 3.54 12.78 19.02
C ASN A 231 3.34 11.41 19.68
N PHE A 232 3.70 10.34 18.99
CA PHE A 232 3.49 8.94 19.38
C PHE A 232 4.76 8.22 19.85
N GLY A 233 5.85 8.97 20.06
CA GLY A 233 7.00 8.54 20.87
C GLY A 233 8.24 8.11 20.10
N TYR A 234 8.14 7.60 18.87
CA TYR A 234 9.31 7.18 18.10
C TYR A 234 10.29 8.34 17.85
N PRO A 235 11.62 8.16 18.03
CA PRO A 235 12.32 6.90 18.32
C PRO A 235 12.43 6.56 19.82
N TYR A 236 12.11 7.44 20.73
CA TYR A 236 12.43 7.37 22.16
C TYR A 236 11.56 6.41 22.97
N CYS A 237 10.31 6.22 22.54
CA CYS A 237 9.33 5.39 23.24
C CYS A 237 8.44 4.66 22.26
N HIS A 238 8.19 3.38 22.51
CA HIS A 238 7.34 2.52 21.71
C HIS A 238 6.10 2.10 22.49
N ALA A 239 4.97 1.97 21.80
CA ALA A 239 3.69 1.56 22.37
C ALA A 239 3.31 2.31 23.66
N GLY A 240 3.76 3.56 23.80
CA GLY A 240 3.47 4.44 24.93
C GLY A 240 4.19 4.12 26.25
N THR A 241 4.81 2.95 26.39
CA THR A 241 5.39 2.50 27.68
C THR A 241 6.76 1.84 27.59
N VAL A 242 7.23 1.51 26.39
CA VAL A 242 8.51 0.82 26.17
C VAL A 242 9.57 1.85 25.78
N PRO A 243 10.50 2.24 26.69
CA PRO A 243 11.60 3.14 26.32
C PRO A 243 12.53 2.43 25.32
N ASP A 244 13.06 3.19 24.37
CA ASP A 244 14.09 2.65 23.47
C ASP A 244 15.44 2.58 24.19
N PRO A 245 16.20 1.48 24.10
CA PRO A 245 17.48 1.35 24.80
C PRO A 245 18.62 2.15 24.14
N GLU A 246 18.44 2.67 22.94
CA GLU A 246 19.47 3.42 22.20
C GLU A 246 19.27 4.95 22.28
N PHE A 247 18.09 5.42 22.81
CA PHE A 247 17.69 6.83 22.86
C PHE A 247 17.23 7.29 24.22
#